data_0b71f788d073b1c9298a461b183fe926
#
_entry.id   0b71f788d073b1c9298a461b183fe926
#
_cell.length_a   1.000
_cell.length_b   1.000
_cell.length_c   1.000
_cell.angle_alpha   90.00
_cell.angle_beta   90.00
_cell.angle_gamma   90.00
#
_symmetry.space_group_name_H-M   'P 1'
#
loop_
_entity.id
_entity.type
_entity.pdbx_description
1 polymer ?
#
loop_
_entity_poly.entity_id
_entity_poly.type
_entity_poly.pdbx_seq_one_letter_code
_entity_poly.pdbx_strand_id
1 'polypeptide(L)'
;DKPSLRALQQRKLSSTDMFDESLSSPTELTLLQPAQTHWQCLATTEQPFQARARYPTSRFSLARLTPITGRKHQLRRHMKHVFHPIIGDTSYGDHHQNRAIRQHIGVHRLMLHAHTLAFNRLTDNRRVDITAPVDTDWLTMCAQFGFHLP
;
A
#
# COMPACT_ATOMS: atom_id res chain seq x y z
N ASP A 1 5.45 2.03 20.52
CA ASP A 1 5.99 2.96 19.51
C ASP A 1 5.99 2.26 18.16
N LYS A 2 5.14 2.76 17.24
CA LYS A 2 5.12 2.25 15.87
C LYS A 2 6.33 2.82 15.14
N PRO A 3 7.15 1.99 14.48
CA PRO A 3 8.29 2.49 13.72
C PRO A 3 7.82 3.44 12.61
N SER A 4 8.53 4.55 12.43
CA SER A 4 8.26 5.46 11.31
C SER A 4 8.64 4.78 9.99
N LEU A 5 7.93 5.10 8.90
CA LEU A 5 8.26 4.59 7.56
C LEU A 5 9.73 4.87 7.16
N ARG A 6 10.34 5.96 7.65
CA ARG A 6 11.77 6.26 7.45
C ARG A 6 12.70 5.20 8.05
N ALA A 7 12.33 4.60 9.19
CA ALA A 7 13.09 3.53 9.83
C ALA A 7 12.94 2.17 9.12
N LEU A 8 11.94 2.06 8.21
CA LEU A 8 11.62 0.84 7.47
C LEU A 8 12.05 0.93 5.99
N GLN A 9 12.93 1.85 5.64
CA GLN A 9 13.39 2.03 4.25
C GLN A 9 13.93 0.71 3.68
N GLN A 10 13.29 0.20 2.64
CA GLN A 10 13.63 -1.03 1.91
C GLN A 10 13.51 -2.33 2.72
N ARG A 11 12.33 -2.67 3.18
CA ARG A 11 12.06 -4.00 3.75
C ARG A 11 11.45 -4.95 2.71
N LYS A 12 12.00 -6.17 2.70
CA LYS A 12 11.42 -7.31 2.01
C LYS A 12 10.31 -7.88 2.92
N LEU A 13 9.06 -7.74 2.50
CA LEU A 13 7.93 -8.33 3.21
C LEU A 13 7.74 -9.77 2.76
N SER A 14 7.84 -10.70 3.69
CA SER A 14 7.64 -12.13 3.47
C SER A 14 6.36 -12.61 4.14
N SER A 15 5.72 -13.64 3.63
CA SER A 15 4.56 -14.27 4.26
C SER A 15 4.87 -14.90 5.61
N THR A 16 6.14 -15.19 5.91
CA THR A 16 6.58 -15.64 7.24
C THR A 16 6.32 -14.60 8.33
N ASP A 17 6.25 -13.31 7.96
CA ASP A 17 5.93 -12.22 8.87
C ASP A 17 4.40 -12.05 9.10
N MET A 18 3.57 -12.89 8.48
CA MET A 18 2.12 -12.80 8.46
C MET A 18 1.42 -13.92 9.24
N PHE A 19 2.09 -14.52 10.23
CA PHE A 19 1.43 -15.49 11.10
C PHE A 19 0.32 -14.80 11.88
N ASP A 20 -0.92 -15.17 11.55
CA ASP A 20 -2.06 -14.99 12.43
C ASP A 20 -1.94 -16.09 13.51
N GLU A 21 -1.73 -15.68 14.76
CA GLU A 21 -1.63 -16.61 15.90
C GLU A 21 -2.90 -17.46 16.11
N SER A 22 -3.98 -17.19 15.36
CA SER A 22 -5.21 -17.98 15.39
C SER A 22 -5.14 -19.29 14.59
N LEU A 23 -4.10 -19.51 13.77
CA LEU A 23 -3.91 -20.74 12.99
C LEU A 23 -3.18 -21.79 13.82
N SER A 24 -3.95 -22.66 14.47
CA SER A 24 -3.44 -23.59 15.48
C SER A 24 -3.25 -25.04 15.00
N SER A 25 -3.47 -25.35 13.71
CA SER A 25 -3.31 -26.74 13.21
C SER A 25 -2.17 -26.89 12.20
N PRO A 26 -1.40 -28.00 12.25
CA PRO A 26 -0.33 -28.30 11.28
C PRO A 26 -0.83 -28.42 9.83
N THR A 27 -2.11 -28.75 9.63
CA THR A 27 -2.73 -28.90 8.31
C THR A 27 -3.01 -27.54 7.65
N GLU A 28 -3.29 -26.51 8.43
CA GLU A 28 -3.50 -25.14 7.92
C GLU A 28 -2.18 -24.47 7.50
N LEU A 29 -1.09 -24.78 8.18
CA LEU A 29 0.25 -24.28 7.82
C LEU A 29 0.72 -24.77 6.44
N THR A 30 0.33 -25.97 6.02
CA THR A 30 0.66 -26.52 4.68
C THR A 30 -0.11 -25.83 3.54
N LEU A 31 -1.20 -25.11 3.83
CA LEU A 31 -1.97 -24.34 2.87
C LEU A 31 -1.45 -22.89 2.70
N LEU A 32 -0.50 -22.44 3.52
CA LEU A 32 0.06 -21.10 3.42
C LEU A 32 0.95 -20.98 2.18
N GLN A 33 0.52 -20.14 1.25
CA GLN A 33 1.30 -19.84 0.06
C GLN A 33 2.24 -18.65 0.33
N PRO A 34 3.54 -18.79 0.07
CA PRO A 34 4.48 -17.69 0.28
C PRO A 34 4.10 -16.48 -0.57
N ALA A 35 4.20 -15.30 0.01
CA ALA A 35 3.95 -14.03 -0.65
C ALA A 35 5.09 -13.07 -0.35
N GLN A 36 5.56 -12.35 -1.37
CA GLN A 36 6.69 -11.44 -1.26
C GLN A 36 6.41 -10.16 -2.02
N THR A 37 6.69 -9.01 -1.38
CA THR A 37 6.58 -7.68 -1.96
C THR A 37 7.79 -6.86 -1.55
N HIS A 38 8.46 -6.22 -2.50
CA HIS A 38 9.41 -5.15 -2.21
C HIS A 38 8.64 -3.84 -2.11
N TRP A 39 9.03 -2.96 -1.20
CA TRP A 39 8.42 -1.66 -1.08
C TRP A 39 9.44 -0.57 -0.76
N GLN A 40 9.12 0.64 -1.19
CA GLN A 40 9.94 1.82 -1.00
C GLN A 40 9.03 2.99 -0.63
N CYS A 41 9.38 3.72 0.43
CA CYS A 41 8.74 5.00 0.73
C CYS A 41 9.35 6.07 -0.18
N LEU A 42 8.52 6.71 -1.00
CA LEU A 42 8.93 7.77 -1.92
C LEU A 42 8.82 9.15 -1.27
N ALA A 43 7.75 9.39 -0.50
CA ALA A 43 7.53 10.65 0.19
C ALA A 43 6.66 10.46 1.42
N THR A 44 6.73 11.42 2.34
CA THR A 44 5.87 11.47 3.54
C THR A 44 5.32 12.88 3.70
N THR A 45 4.11 12.98 4.27
CA THR A 45 3.46 14.25 4.59
C THR A 45 2.77 14.17 5.94
N GLU A 46 2.60 15.32 6.58
CA GLU A 46 1.75 15.48 7.74
C GLU A 46 0.69 16.53 7.43
N GLN A 47 -0.58 16.14 7.58
CA GLN A 47 -1.72 16.96 7.23
C GLN A 47 -2.38 17.55 8.47
N PRO A 48 -2.80 18.83 8.44
CA PRO A 48 -3.34 19.53 9.61
C PRO A 48 -4.81 19.17 9.86
N PHE A 49 -5.18 17.90 9.76
CA PHE A 49 -6.51 17.43 10.13
C PHE A 49 -6.43 16.15 10.98
N GLN A 50 -7.41 16.03 11.84
CA GLN A 50 -7.52 14.97 12.82
C GLN A 50 -8.33 13.81 12.26
N ALA A 51 -7.70 12.64 12.08
CA ALA A 51 -8.43 11.42 11.79
C ALA A 51 -8.85 10.66 13.06
N ARG A 52 -8.11 10.79 14.15
CA ARG A 52 -8.40 10.18 15.45
C ARG A 52 -8.23 11.22 16.55
N ALA A 53 -9.15 11.20 17.53
CA ALA A 53 -9.18 12.16 18.64
C ALA A 53 -7.84 12.31 19.40
N ARG A 54 -7.03 11.26 19.41
CA ARG A 54 -5.74 11.25 20.10
C ARG A 54 -4.66 12.10 19.42
N TYR A 55 -4.76 12.33 18.09
CA TYR A 55 -3.71 12.96 17.31
C TYR A 55 -4.25 14.18 16.57
N PRO A 56 -3.65 15.38 16.75
CA PRO A 56 -4.13 16.60 16.09
C PRO A 56 -3.90 16.63 14.58
N THR A 57 -2.98 15.78 14.09
CA THR A 57 -2.58 15.70 12.69
C THR A 57 -2.69 14.27 12.17
N SER A 58 -2.65 14.11 10.86
CA SER A 58 -2.63 12.80 10.19
C SER A 58 -1.42 12.69 9.28
N ARG A 59 -0.71 11.56 9.34
CA ARG A 59 0.51 11.31 8.56
C ARG A 59 0.25 10.30 7.46
N PHE A 60 0.73 10.62 6.26
CA PHE A 60 0.59 9.79 5.07
C PHE A 60 1.93 9.61 4.36
N SER A 61 1.99 8.58 3.53
CA SER A 61 3.18 8.25 2.77
C SER A 61 2.81 7.83 1.35
N LEU A 62 3.60 8.25 0.39
CA LEU A 62 3.59 7.70 -0.95
C LEU A 62 4.57 6.53 -1.00
N ALA A 63 4.11 5.35 -1.39
CA ALA A 63 4.93 4.15 -1.45
C ALA A 63 4.89 3.51 -2.85
N ARG A 64 6.05 3.05 -3.31
CA ARG A 64 6.16 2.15 -4.47
C ARG A 64 6.18 0.72 -3.96
N LEU A 65 5.31 -0.11 -4.53
CA LEU A 65 5.20 -1.53 -4.19
C LEU A 65 5.55 -2.36 -5.43
N THR A 66 6.47 -3.30 -5.29
CA THR A 66 6.87 -4.22 -6.36
C THR A 66 6.56 -5.65 -5.91
N PRO A 67 5.41 -6.23 -6.31
CA PRO A 67 5.08 -7.60 -5.97
C PRO A 67 5.99 -8.58 -6.72
N ILE A 68 6.60 -9.50 -6.00
CA ILE A 68 7.39 -10.61 -6.57
C ILE A 68 6.48 -11.82 -6.80
N THR A 69 5.48 -11.99 -5.96
CA THR A 69 4.40 -12.98 -6.08
C THR A 69 3.07 -12.27 -6.28
N GLY A 70 2.06 -12.96 -6.80
CA GLY A 70 0.73 -12.39 -7.08
C GLY A 70 -0.39 -13.14 -6.34
N ARG A 71 -0.52 -12.95 -5.02
CA ARG A 71 -1.61 -13.56 -4.24
C ARG A 71 -2.79 -12.60 -4.09
N LYS A 72 -3.97 -13.16 -3.83
CA LYS A 72 -5.20 -12.37 -3.65
C LYS A 72 -5.02 -11.28 -2.60
N HIS A 73 -5.23 -10.03 -2.99
CA HIS A 73 -5.10 -8.83 -2.17
C HIS A 73 -3.71 -8.66 -1.51
N GLN A 74 -2.66 -9.25 -2.07
CA GLN A 74 -1.33 -9.31 -1.46
C GLN A 74 -0.84 -7.96 -0.96
N LEU A 75 -0.80 -6.94 -1.83
CA LEU A 75 -0.29 -5.61 -1.47
C LEU A 75 -1.12 -4.97 -0.34
N ARG A 76 -2.45 -5.10 -0.40
CA ARG A 76 -3.37 -4.56 0.60
C ARG A 76 -3.14 -5.20 1.98
N ARG A 77 -2.98 -6.53 2.00
CA ARG A 77 -2.71 -7.31 3.23
C ARG A 77 -1.33 -6.99 3.79
N HIS A 78 -0.29 -6.94 2.95
CA HIS A 78 1.07 -6.60 3.37
C HIS A 78 1.14 -5.20 3.99
N MET A 79 0.53 -4.20 3.35
CA MET A 79 0.52 -2.83 3.87
C MET A 79 -0.26 -2.71 5.19
N LYS A 80 -1.38 -3.44 5.35
CA LYS A 80 -2.08 -3.54 6.63
C LYS A 80 -1.17 -4.14 7.71
N HIS A 81 -0.48 -5.24 7.39
CA HIS A 81 0.37 -5.96 8.33
C HIS A 81 1.51 -5.09 8.88
N VAL A 82 2.11 -4.25 8.05
CA VAL A 82 3.14 -3.29 8.48
C VAL A 82 2.57 -2.00 9.08
N PHE A 83 1.29 -1.97 9.42
CA PHE A 83 0.57 -0.83 10.02
C PHE A 83 0.52 0.44 9.14
N HIS A 84 0.61 0.26 7.82
CA HIS A 84 0.45 1.31 6.82
C HIS A 84 -0.65 0.94 5.81
N PRO A 85 -1.90 0.75 6.27
CA PRO A 85 -3.00 0.34 5.39
C PRO A 85 -3.23 1.38 4.30
N ILE A 86 -3.59 0.89 3.10
CA ILE A 86 -3.79 1.74 1.93
C ILE A 86 -5.05 2.60 2.13
N ILE A 87 -4.97 3.87 1.80
CA ILE A 87 -6.09 4.81 1.86
C ILE A 87 -7.21 4.36 0.92
N GLY A 88 -8.45 4.46 1.40
CA GLY A 88 -9.65 4.04 0.66
C GLY A 88 -9.89 2.53 0.63
N ASP A 89 -9.03 1.75 1.27
CA ASP A 89 -9.26 0.32 1.43
C ASP A 89 -10.37 0.06 2.45
N THR A 90 -11.49 -0.51 2.00
CA THR A 90 -12.64 -0.80 2.86
C THR A 90 -12.52 -2.10 3.64
N SER A 91 -11.66 -3.04 3.19
CA SER A 91 -11.48 -4.35 3.82
C SER A 91 -10.27 -4.41 4.76
N TYR A 92 -9.17 -3.78 4.35
CA TYR A 92 -7.90 -3.82 5.07
C TYR A 92 -7.44 -2.45 5.57
N GLY A 93 -8.18 -1.39 5.26
CA GLY A 93 -7.85 -0.01 5.57
C GLY A 93 -8.16 0.43 7.01
N ASP A 94 -7.80 1.67 7.31
CA ASP A 94 -8.19 2.36 8.55
C ASP A 94 -9.42 3.24 8.29
N HIS A 95 -10.55 2.90 8.89
CA HIS A 95 -11.83 3.60 8.68
C HIS A 95 -11.79 5.07 9.13
N HIS A 96 -11.01 5.40 10.17
CA HIS A 96 -10.87 6.78 10.63
C HIS A 96 -10.09 7.61 9.63
N GLN A 97 -8.98 7.08 9.13
CA GLN A 97 -8.19 7.74 8.08
C GLN A 97 -9.00 7.89 6.78
N ASN A 98 -9.69 6.83 6.37
CA ASN A 98 -10.55 6.86 5.17
C ASN A 98 -11.67 7.91 5.29
N ARG A 99 -12.29 8.04 6.47
CA ARG A 99 -13.31 9.06 6.73
C ARG A 99 -12.71 10.48 6.64
N ALA A 100 -11.55 10.70 7.28
CA ALA A 100 -10.88 12.00 7.26
C ALA A 100 -10.48 12.41 5.84
N ILE A 101 -9.90 11.50 5.05
CA ILE A 101 -9.58 11.76 3.64
C ILE A 101 -10.83 12.15 2.84
N ARG A 102 -11.92 11.42 3.03
CA ARG A 102 -13.20 11.72 2.36
C ARG A 102 -13.71 13.12 2.72
N GLN A 103 -13.64 13.48 3.99
CA GLN A 103 -14.15 14.77 4.48
C GLN A 103 -13.29 15.95 4.07
N HIS A 104 -11.96 15.80 4.07
CA HIS A 104 -11.03 16.91 3.84
C HIS A 104 -10.55 17.03 2.39
N ILE A 105 -10.54 15.93 1.65
CA ILE A 105 -9.97 15.87 0.28
C ILE A 105 -11.01 15.46 -0.76
N GLY A 106 -12.08 14.76 -0.36
CA GLY A 106 -13.14 14.32 -1.26
C GLY A 106 -12.84 13.02 -2.02
N VAL A 107 -11.72 12.33 -1.73
CA VAL A 107 -11.36 11.08 -2.39
C VAL A 107 -12.02 9.89 -1.69
N HIS A 108 -12.65 9.00 -2.47
CA HIS A 108 -13.50 7.92 -1.97
C HIS A 108 -13.07 6.51 -2.40
N ARG A 109 -12.04 6.39 -3.24
CA ARG A 109 -11.60 5.11 -3.81
C ARG A 109 -10.37 4.55 -3.11
N LEU A 110 -10.07 3.28 -3.38
CA LEU A 110 -8.80 2.65 -3.02
C LEU A 110 -7.64 3.34 -3.74
N MET A 111 -6.72 3.94 -2.98
CA MET A 111 -5.52 4.63 -3.49
C MET A 111 -4.39 3.63 -3.78
N LEU A 112 -4.68 2.67 -4.65
CA LEU A 112 -3.74 1.70 -5.20
C LEU A 112 -3.82 1.74 -6.73
N HIS A 113 -2.68 1.98 -7.38
CA HIS A 113 -2.59 2.14 -8.82
C HIS A 113 -1.50 1.23 -9.39
N ALA A 114 -1.85 0.46 -10.44
CA ALA A 114 -0.89 -0.34 -11.19
C ALA A 114 -0.19 0.57 -12.21
N HIS A 115 0.93 1.19 -11.80
CA HIS A 115 1.60 2.23 -12.57
C HIS A 115 2.44 1.66 -13.73
N THR A 116 3.24 0.64 -13.47
CA THR A 116 4.12 0.07 -14.49
C THR A 116 4.00 -1.45 -14.56
N LEU A 117 4.09 -1.99 -15.76
CA LEU A 117 4.16 -3.42 -16.02
C LEU A 117 5.21 -3.68 -17.09
N ALA A 118 6.11 -4.62 -16.83
CA ALA A 118 7.10 -5.07 -17.80
C ALA A 118 7.03 -6.59 -17.98
N PHE A 119 7.02 -7.06 -19.22
CA PHE A 119 7.02 -8.48 -19.54
C PHE A 119 7.65 -8.74 -20.91
N ASN A 120 8.06 -9.97 -21.16
CA ASN A 120 8.50 -10.39 -22.49
C ASN A 120 7.31 -10.99 -23.25
N ARG A 121 7.07 -10.51 -24.46
CA ARG A 121 6.01 -11.03 -25.34
C ARG A 121 6.31 -12.48 -25.71
N LEU A 122 5.30 -13.33 -25.64
CA LEU A 122 5.48 -14.78 -25.88
C LEU A 122 5.81 -15.11 -27.34
N THR A 123 5.41 -14.28 -28.31
CA THR A 123 5.57 -14.56 -29.74
C THR A 123 6.99 -14.32 -30.28
N ASP A 124 7.70 -13.32 -29.75
CA ASP A 124 9.00 -12.88 -30.27
C ASP A 124 10.01 -12.59 -29.15
N ASN A 125 9.66 -12.85 -27.92
CA ASN A 125 10.45 -12.60 -26.71
C ASN A 125 10.90 -11.13 -26.55
N ARG A 126 10.28 -10.18 -27.25
CA ARG A 126 10.57 -8.76 -27.08
C ARG A 126 10.04 -8.25 -25.77
N ARG A 127 10.84 -7.43 -25.09
CA ARG A 127 10.42 -6.73 -23.89
C ARG A 127 9.35 -5.69 -24.22
N VAL A 128 8.31 -5.70 -23.43
CA VAL A 128 7.23 -4.71 -23.45
C VAL A 128 7.18 -4.03 -22.08
N ASP A 129 7.30 -2.70 -22.07
CA ASP A 129 7.16 -1.87 -20.89
C ASP A 129 5.91 -1.01 -21.07
N ILE A 130 4.99 -1.07 -20.10
CA ILE A 130 3.74 -0.33 -20.10
C ILE A 130 3.72 0.58 -18.87
N THR A 131 3.36 1.85 -19.08
CA THR A 131 3.11 2.80 -17.99
C THR A 131 1.68 3.29 -18.10
N ALA A 132 0.91 3.17 -17.02
CA ALA A 132 -0.44 3.67 -16.93
C ALA A 132 -0.43 5.05 -16.26
N PRO A 133 -1.06 6.08 -16.86
CA PRO A 133 -1.19 7.38 -16.20
C PRO A 133 -2.09 7.25 -14.96
N VAL A 134 -1.83 8.08 -13.96
CA VAL A 134 -2.71 8.19 -12.80
C VAL A 134 -3.96 8.99 -13.14
N ASP A 135 -5.04 8.73 -12.44
CA ASP A 135 -6.31 9.43 -12.62
C ASP A 135 -6.41 10.73 -11.77
N THR A 136 -7.53 11.40 -11.88
CA THR A 136 -7.81 12.67 -11.21
C THR A 136 -7.75 12.56 -9.69
N ASP A 137 -8.21 11.46 -9.11
CA ASP A 137 -8.15 11.26 -7.65
C ASP A 137 -6.71 11.18 -7.15
N TRP A 138 -5.83 10.49 -7.91
CA TRP A 138 -4.41 10.46 -7.62
C TRP A 138 -3.76 11.84 -7.74
N LEU A 139 -4.08 12.59 -8.80
CA LEU A 139 -3.56 13.96 -8.98
C LEU A 139 -4.02 14.87 -7.85
N THR A 140 -5.29 14.77 -7.45
CA THR A 140 -5.85 15.54 -6.32
C THR A 140 -5.12 15.22 -5.02
N MET A 141 -4.93 13.93 -4.70
CA MET A 141 -4.21 13.51 -3.50
C MET A 141 -2.75 13.97 -3.52
N CYS A 142 -2.07 13.84 -4.64
CA CYS A 142 -0.67 14.28 -4.77
C CYS A 142 -0.55 15.79 -4.59
N ALA A 143 -1.42 16.57 -5.20
CA ALA A 143 -1.44 18.03 -5.04
C ALA A 143 -1.67 18.45 -3.58
N GLN A 144 -2.67 17.87 -2.91
CA GLN A 144 -2.98 18.16 -1.51
C GLN A 144 -1.86 17.75 -0.54
N PHE A 145 -1.16 16.67 -0.85
CA PHE A 145 -0.09 16.14 0.01
C PHE A 145 1.31 16.67 -0.33
N GLY A 146 1.44 17.44 -1.41
CA GLY A 146 2.75 17.88 -1.91
C GLY A 146 3.61 16.72 -2.43
N PHE A 147 2.99 15.65 -2.93
CA PHE A 147 3.71 14.52 -3.49
C PHE A 147 3.98 14.72 -4.98
N HIS A 148 5.19 14.40 -5.40
CA HIS A 148 5.58 14.32 -6.82
C HIS A 148 5.59 12.84 -7.22
N LEU A 149 4.85 12.52 -8.27
CA LEU A 149 4.87 11.18 -8.85
C LEU A 149 6.16 10.99 -9.67
N PRO A 150 6.77 9.80 -9.62
CA PRO A 150 8.01 9.49 -10.35
C PRO A 150 7.78 9.39 -11.87
#